data_fa08b749cd540df1a8370344ec67217c
#
_entry.id   fa08b749cd540df1a8370344ec67217c
#
_cell.length_a   1.000
_cell.length_b   1.000
_cell.length_c   1.000
_cell.angle_alpha   90.00
_cell.angle_beta   90.00
_cell.angle_gamma   90.00
#
_symmetry.space_group_name_H-M   'P 1'
#
loop_
_entity.id
_entity.type
_entity.pdbx_description
1 polymer ?
#
loop_
_entity_poly.entity_id
_entity_poly.type
_entity_poly.pdbx_seq_one_letter_code
_entity_poly.pdbx_strand_id
1 'polypeptide(L)'
;FIDQKKGLNTHPLIQFVKKALAVLEEQMSYDSVMAFLRNPYVVSDENTFDGDILCEDLDRLDNYLLAGGIERINRWKHPWVMPYDNADEEDLSRLNQLREQIFNWFVPLRTVWEKPDTTVREAMTALFSFMQQFDIAYKLKAQQKAFRESGEKYLASEYEQVYAKVLGLFDQIVELMGDETLEVRVLSDILDSGFEELSVGFIPAAVDRLVVGDLMRTRLEHIRVLFVIGCNDGLLPKRADRGGILSDYD
;
A
#
# COMPACT_ATOMS: atom_id res chain seq x y z
N PHE A 1 23.56 4.26 -15.89
CA PHE A 1 22.31 4.48 -15.17
C PHE A 1 21.15 4.39 -16.15
N ILE A 2 20.10 3.67 -15.79
CA ILE A 2 18.88 3.56 -16.59
C ILE A 2 17.82 4.38 -15.85
N ASP A 3 17.31 5.44 -16.49
CA ASP A 3 16.21 6.25 -15.98
C ASP A 3 14.90 5.48 -16.20
N GLN A 4 14.53 4.63 -15.22
CA GLN A 4 13.26 3.90 -15.24
C GLN A 4 12.40 4.34 -14.07
N LYS A 5 11.13 4.56 -14.33
CA LYS A 5 10.13 4.68 -13.25
C LYS A 5 9.85 3.29 -12.70
N LYS A 6 9.93 3.15 -11.39
CA LYS A 6 9.49 1.95 -10.67
C LYS A 6 8.07 2.17 -10.20
N GLY A 7 7.15 1.32 -10.60
CA GLY A 7 5.79 1.29 -10.06
C GLY A 7 5.81 0.98 -8.57
N LEU A 8 4.91 1.58 -7.83
CA LEU A 8 4.79 1.43 -6.37
C LEU A 8 3.73 0.42 -5.93
N ASN A 9 2.96 -0.15 -6.84
CA ASN A 9 1.83 -1.03 -6.51
C ASN A 9 2.20 -2.19 -5.56
N THR A 10 3.41 -2.73 -5.67
CA THR A 10 3.91 -3.80 -4.78
C THR A 10 4.60 -3.31 -3.52
N HIS A 11 4.68 -1.99 -3.30
CA HIS A 11 5.33 -1.44 -2.10
C HIS A 11 4.53 -1.82 -0.83
N PRO A 12 5.19 -2.20 0.29
CA PRO A 12 4.51 -2.64 1.52
C PRO A 12 3.46 -1.66 2.04
N LEU A 13 3.65 -0.35 1.91
CA LEU A 13 2.66 0.65 2.30
C LEU A 13 1.38 0.56 1.47
N ILE A 14 1.49 0.44 0.15
CA ILE A 14 0.32 0.30 -0.72
C ILE A 14 -0.39 -1.02 -0.43
N GLN A 15 0.38 -2.10 -0.25
CA GLN A 15 -0.18 -3.39 0.16
C GLN A 15 -0.85 -3.33 1.54
N PHE A 16 -0.33 -2.53 2.48
CA PHE A 16 -0.98 -2.29 3.77
C PHE A 16 -2.38 -1.70 3.59
N VAL A 17 -2.51 -0.64 2.79
CA VAL A 17 -3.80 0.01 2.52
C VAL A 17 -4.76 -0.95 1.81
N LYS A 18 -4.32 -1.59 0.72
CA LYS A 18 -5.16 -2.53 -0.06
C LYS A 18 -5.68 -3.68 0.79
N LYS A 19 -4.81 -4.27 1.61
CA LYS A 19 -5.18 -5.39 2.49
C LYS A 19 -6.08 -4.94 3.64
N ALA A 20 -5.91 -3.74 4.17
CA ALA A 20 -6.84 -3.19 5.17
C ALA A 20 -8.25 -3.03 4.60
N LEU A 21 -8.37 -2.55 3.35
CA LEU A 21 -9.66 -2.44 2.66
C LEU A 21 -10.28 -3.82 2.39
N ALA A 22 -9.48 -4.80 1.96
CA ALA A 22 -9.94 -6.17 1.78
C ALA A 22 -10.52 -6.78 3.07
N VAL A 23 -9.94 -6.49 4.25
CA VAL A 23 -10.50 -6.91 5.55
C VAL A 23 -11.92 -6.36 5.77
N LEU A 24 -12.18 -5.11 5.35
CA LEU A 24 -13.52 -4.52 5.43
C LEU A 24 -14.50 -5.18 4.45
N GLU A 25 -14.11 -5.27 3.19
CA GLU A 25 -14.95 -5.81 2.11
C GLU A 25 -15.32 -7.27 2.34
N GLU A 26 -14.37 -8.07 2.78
CA GLU A 26 -14.53 -9.51 3.02
C GLU A 26 -15.03 -9.83 4.43
N GLN A 27 -15.43 -8.81 5.19
CA GLN A 27 -16.02 -9.00 6.52
C GLN A 27 -15.11 -9.80 7.47
N MET A 28 -13.82 -9.46 7.50
CA MET A 28 -12.79 -10.12 8.30
C MET A 28 -12.69 -11.63 7.98
N SER A 29 -12.65 -11.97 6.68
CA SER A 29 -12.36 -13.34 6.25
C SER A 29 -10.98 -13.78 6.75
N TYR A 30 -10.78 -15.11 6.88
CA TYR A 30 -9.47 -15.66 7.22
C TYR A 30 -8.38 -15.12 6.27
N ASP A 31 -8.63 -15.22 4.95
CA ASP A 31 -7.65 -14.83 3.94
C ASP A 31 -7.29 -13.34 4.01
N SER A 32 -8.28 -12.46 4.13
CA SER A 32 -8.05 -11.02 4.20
C SER A 32 -7.32 -10.61 5.46
N VAL A 33 -7.71 -11.14 6.63
CA VAL A 33 -7.05 -10.84 7.91
C VAL A 33 -5.61 -11.35 7.90
N MET A 34 -5.36 -12.60 7.51
CA MET A 34 -4.00 -13.14 7.47
C MET A 34 -3.12 -12.44 6.44
N ALA A 35 -3.68 -12.06 5.29
CA ALA A 35 -2.95 -11.25 4.32
C ALA A 35 -2.55 -9.87 4.88
N PHE A 36 -3.44 -9.22 5.65
CA PHE A 36 -3.14 -7.96 6.33
C PHE A 36 -2.09 -8.13 7.42
N LEU A 37 -2.25 -9.12 8.30
CA LEU A 37 -1.35 -9.35 9.43
C LEU A 37 0.08 -9.67 9.00
N ARG A 38 0.28 -10.33 7.84
CA ARG A 38 1.62 -10.60 7.27
C ARG A 38 2.30 -9.39 6.65
N ASN A 39 1.70 -8.19 6.76
CA ASN A 39 2.35 -6.98 6.27
C ASN A 39 3.47 -6.54 7.24
N PRO A 40 4.66 -6.12 6.75
CA PRO A 40 5.80 -5.75 7.61
C PRO A 40 5.57 -4.49 8.47
N TYR A 41 4.45 -3.80 8.31
CA TYR A 41 4.05 -2.72 9.22
C TYR A 41 3.14 -3.21 10.36
N VAL A 42 2.77 -4.48 10.37
CA VAL A 42 1.86 -5.08 11.37
C VAL A 42 2.58 -6.18 12.17
N VAL A 43 3.37 -7.01 11.49
CA VAL A 43 4.12 -8.11 12.12
C VAL A 43 5.60 -7.74 12.25
N SER A 44 6.23 -8.18 13.34
CA SER A 44 7.66 -8.05 13.54
C SER A 44 8.24 -9.29 14.24
N ASP A 45 9.54 -9.57 14.01
CA ASP A 45 10.25 -10.66 14.69
C ASP A 45 10.60 -10.30 16.13
N GLU A 46 10.79 -9.00 16.39
CA GLU A 46 11.07 -8.43 17.69
C GLU A 46 10.03 -7.38 17.99
N ASN A 47 9.67 -7.18 19.25
CA ASN A 47 8.70 -6.16 19.67
C ASN A 47 9.30 -4.75 19.49
N THR A 48 9.59 -4.39 18.25
CA THR A 48 10.30 -3.17 17.87
C THR A 48 9.42 -1.93 17.99
N PHE A 49 8.11 -2.10 17.76
CA PHE A 49 7.12 -1.04 17.89
C PHE A 49 5.98 -1.51 18.79
N ASP A 50 5.48 -0.59 19.61
CA ASP A 50 4.34 -0.87 20.48
C ASP A 50 3.10 -1.22 19.63
N GLY A 51 2.47 -2.36 19.95
CA GLY A 51 1.29 -2.86 19.24
C GLY A 51 1.57 -3.76 18.03
N ASP A 52 2.82 -4.02 17.65
CA ASP A 52 3.14 -5.01 16.62
C ASP A 52 2.75 -6.43 17.08
N ILE A 53 2.35 -7.28 16.12
CA ILE A 53 2.14 -8.70 16.36
C ILE A 53 3.49 -9.43 16.17
N LEU A 54 3.85 -10.28 17.12
CA LEU A 54 5.03 -11.13 16.98
C LEU A 54 4.78 -12.27 15.99
N CYS A 55 5.80 -12.67 15.25
CA CYS A 55 5.71 -13.77 14.29
C CYS A 55 5.21 -15.07 14.94
N GLU A 56 5.66 -15.38 16.16
CA GLU A 56 5.16 -16.54 16.90
C GLU A 56 3.68 -16.49 17.21
N ASP A 57 3.17 -15.31 17.60
CA ASP A 57 1.75 -15.09 17.87
C ASP A 57 0.93 -15.18 16.57
N LEU A 58 1.49 -14.71 15.45
CA LEU A 58 0.86 -14.83 14.14
C LEU A 58 0.71 -16.30 13.71
N ASP A 59 1.75 -17.11 13.90
CA ASP A 59 1.70 -18.55 13.57
C ASP A 59 0.69 -19.30 14.45
N ARG A 60 0.62 -18.98 15.75
CA ARG A 60 -0.38 -19.54 16.65
C ARG A 60 -1.80 -19.14 16.22
N LEU A 61 -2.00 -17.88 15.88
CA LEU A 61 -3.28 -17.36 15.40
C LEU A 61 -3.70 -18.04 14.10
N ASP A 62 -2.79 -18.19 13.14
CA ASP A 62 -3.03 -18.85 11.86
C ASP A 62 -3.55 -20.28 12.04
N ASN A 63 -2.84 -21.08 12.85
CA ASN A 63 -3.26 -22.44 13.19
C ASN A 63 -4.64 -22.48 13.86
N TYR A 64 -4.89 -21.56 14.78
CA TYR A 64 -6.18 -21.49 15.49
C TYR A 64 -7.34 -21.14 14.56
N LEU A 65 -7.15 -20.12 13.69
CA LEU A 65 -8.18 -19.69 12.74
C LEU A 65 -8.56 -20.81 11.77
N LEU A 66 -7.54 -21.53 11.26
CA LEU A 66 -7.75 -22.68 10.36
C LEU A 66 -8.49 -23.83 11.06
N ALA A 67 -8.02 -24.24 12.25
CA ALA A 67 -8.62 -25.33 13.00
C ALA A 67 -10.06 -25.00 13.44
N GLY A 68 -10.33 -23.73 13.76
CA GLY A 68 -11.62 -23.25 14.24
C GLY A 68 -12.62 -22.89 13.14
N GLY A 69 -12.22 -22.87 11.87
CA GLY A 69 -13.06 -22.40 10.77
C GLY A 69 -13.57 -20.98 11.00
N ILE A 70 -12.67 -20.06 11.42
CA ILE A 70 -13.02 -18.67 11.75
C ILE A 70 -12.95 -17.84 10.49
N GLU A 71 -14.06 -17.73 9.77
CA GLU A 71 -14.11 -17.14 8.44
C GLU A 71 -14.74 -15.75 8.36
N ARG A 72 -15.46 -15.31 9.41
CA ARG A 72 -16.23 -14.05 9.33
C ARG A 72 -16.27 -13.29 10.64
N ILE A 73 -16.55 -11.99 10.51
CA ILE A 73 -16.60 -11.00 11.59
C ILE A 73 -17.39 -11.40 12.81
N ASN A 74 -18.47 -12.15 12.68
CA ASN A 74 -19.27 -12.57 13.84
C ASN A 74 -18.47 -13.45 14.80
N ARG A 75 -17.48 -14.18 14.30
CA ARG A 75 -16.56 -14.98 15.12
C ARG A 75 -15.50 -14.11 15.80
N TRP A 76 -15.20 -12.95 15.27
CA TRP A 76 -14.25 -12.00 15.85
C TRP A 76 -14.87 -11.15 16.97
N LYS A 77 -16.19 -10.94 16.95
CA LYS A 77 -16.92 -10.14 17.96
C LYS A 77 -16.97 -10.79 19.35
N HIS A 78 -16.89 -12.11 19.41
CA HIS A 78 -17.05 -12.86 20.63
C HIS A 78 -15.78 -13.61 21.02
N PRO A 79 -15.49 -13.77 22.32
CA PRO A 79 -14.35 -14.57 22.77
C PRO A 79 -14.42 -15.99 22.21
N TRP A 80 -13.26 -16.51 21.84
CA TRP A 80 -13.11 -17.89 21.44
C TRP A 80 -13.02 -18.77 22.69
N VAL A 81 -13.78 -19.88 22.71
CA VAL A 81 -13.97 -20.69 23.92
C VAL A 81 -13.48 -22.12 23.78
N MET A 82 -13.13 -22.55 22.54
CA MET A 82 -12.68 -23.93 22.31
C MET A 82 -11.18 -23.95 22.10
N PRO A 83 -10.41 -24.66 22.92
CA PRO A 83 -9.04 -24.98 22.61
C PRO A 83 -9.00 -25.98 21.45
N TYR A 84 -8.15 -25.73 20.46
CA TYR A 84 -7.86 -26.66 19.39
C TYR A 84 -6.45 -27.20 19.60
N ASP A 85 -6.26 -28.48 19.31
CA ASP A 85 -4.96 -29.10 19.08
C ASP A 85 -3.93 -28.93 20.21
N ASN A 86 -4.22 -29.35 21.44
CA ASN A 86 -3.37 -29.24 22.64
C ASN A 86 -3.08 -27.81 23.13
N ALA A 87 -3.77 -26.78 22.63
CA ALA A 87 -3.70 -25.44 23.20
C ALA A 87 -4.18 -25.48 24.65
N ASP A 88 -3.43 -24.92 25.57
CA ASP A 88 -3.84 -24.77 26.96
C ASP A 88 -4.69 -23.50 27.20
N GLU A 89 -5.10 -23.28 28.44
CA GLU A 89 -5.90 -22.09 28.81
C GLU A 89 -5.10 -20.77 28.63
N GLU A 90 -3.78 -20.82 28.77
CA GLU A 90 -2.91 -19.65 28.61
C GLU A 90 -2.78 -19.28 27.12
N ASP A 91 -2.63 -20.25 26.23
CA ASP A 91 -2.64 -20.06 24.77
C ASP A 91 -3.98 -19.48 24.31
N LEU A 92 -5.11 -19.99 24.81
CA LEU A 92 -6.44 -19.47 24.47
C LEU A 92 -6.64 -18.03 24.98
N SER A 93 -6.12 -17.70 26.16
CA SER A 93 -6.15 -16.34 26.70
C SER A 93 -5.35 -15.39 25.80
N ARG A 94 -4.14 -15.77 25.37
CA ARG A 94 -3.30 -15.00 24.46
C ARG A 94 -3.98 -14.79 23.11
N LEU A 95 -4.55 -15.84 22.54
CA LEU A 95 -5.30 -15.77 21.28
C LEU A 95 -6.51 -14.82 21.37
N ASN A 96 -7.23 -14.80 22.50
CA ASN A 96 -8.31 -13.86 22.69
C ASN A 96 -7.84 -12.41 22.85
N GLN A 97 -6.67 -12.16 23.44
CA GLN A 97 -6.07 -10.83 23.47
C GLN A 97 -5.72 -10.36 22.04
N LEU A 98 -5.11 -11.21 21.23
CA LEU A 98 -4.82 -10.91 19.82
C LEU A 98 -6.11 -10.67 19.02
N ARG A 99 -7.12 -11.52 19.19
CA ARG A 99 -8.44 -11.34 18.57
C ARG A 99 -9.01 -9.96 18.88
N GLU A 100 -9.01 -9.58 20.14
CA GLU A 100 -9.55 -8.30 20.60
C GLU A 100 -8.74 -7.13 20.06
N GLN A 101 -7.43 -7.21 20.12
CA GLN A 101 -6.51 -6.22 19.56
C GLN A 101 -6.77 -6.02 18.06
N ILE A 102 -6.77 -7.09 17.27
CA ILE A 102 -7.00 -7.05 15.83
C ILE A 102 -8.39 -6.51 15.51
N PHE A 103 -9.42 -7.00 16.20
CA PHE A 103 -10.79 -6.52 16.01
C PHE A 103 -10.88 -5.01 16.28
N ASN A 104 -10.31 -4.54 17.38
CA ASN A 104 -10.33 -3.13 17.78
C ASN A 104 -9.58 -2.21 16.81
N TRP A 105 -8.55 -2.68 16.12
CA TRP A 105 -7.90 -1.90 15.10
C TRP A 105 -8.87 -1.46 13.99
N PHE A 106 -9.77 -2.35 13.60
CA PHE A 106 -10.69 -2.10 12.50
C PHE A 106 -12.01 -1.42 12.91
N VAL A 107 -12.35 -1.37 14.21
CA VAL A 107 -13.60 -0.77 14.66
C VAL A 107 -13.79 0.68 14.22
N PRO A 108 -12.82 1.60 14.38
CA PRO A 108 -12.97 2.98 13.94
C PRO A 108 -13.18 3.10 12.44
N LEU A 109 -12.38 2.36 11.66
CA LEU A 109 -12.43 2.36 10.20
C LEU A 109 -13.78 1.82 9.71
N ARG A 110 -14.24 0.69 10.26
CA ARG A 110 -15.52 0.09 9.94
C ARG A 110 -16.70 0.98 10.29
N THR A 111 -16.66 1.63 11.44
CA THR A 111 -17.76 2.52 11.89
C THR A 111 -18.02 3.63 10.86
N VAL A 112 -16.97 4.15 10.24
CA VAL A 112 -17.10 5.16 9.17
C VAL A 112 -17.59 4.51 7.89
N TRP A 113 -16.95 3.43 7.45
CA TRP A 113 -17.19 2.82 6.14
C TRP A 113 -18.50 2.03 6.02
N GLU A 114 -19.08 1.57 7.12
CA GLU A 114 -20.38 0.89 7.15
C GLU A 114 -21.57 1.87 7.30
N LYS A 115 -21.30 3.16 7.52
CA LYS A 115 -22.35 4.18 7.61
C LYS A 115 -22.88 4.51 6.22
N PRO A 116 -24.20 4.45 5.96
CA PRO A 116 -24.77 4.59 4.61
C PRO A 116 -24.46 5.92 3.90
N ASP A 117 -24.32 7.01 4.66
CA ASP A 117 -24.09 8.35 4.13
C ASP A 117 -22.64 8.83 4.28
N THR A 118 -21.69 7.90 4.40
CA THR A 118 -20.27 8.25 4.52
C THR A 118 -19.79 8.88 3.21
N THR A 119 -19.23 10.07 3.33
CA THR A 119 -18.59 10.75 2.21
C THR A 119 -17.21 10.17 1.96
N VAL A 120 -16.70 10.32 0.72
CA VAL A 120 -15.32 9.94 0.36
C VAL A 120 -14.31 10.64 1.27
N ARG A 121 -14.53 11.89 1.64
CA ARG A 121 -13.68 12.65 2.57
C ARG A 121 -13.61 11.99 3.94
N GLU A 122 -14.74 11.59 4.50
CA GLU A 122 -14.78 10.88 5.79
C GLU A 122 -14.06 9.53 5.71
N ALA A 123 -14.30 8.77 4.64
CA ALA A 123 -13.65 7.50 4.40
C ALA A 123 -12.12 7.62 4.26
N MET A 124 -11.63 8.61 3.49
CA MET A 124 -10.19 8.87 3.35
C MET A 124 -9.56 9.34 4.66
N THR A 125 -10.27 10.17 5.43
CA THR A 125 -9.80 10.61 6.75
C THR A 125 -9.68 9.44 7.72
N ALA A 126 -10.66 8.53 7.71
CA ALA A 126 -10.62 7.32 8.54
C ALA A 126 -9.46 6.40 8.13
N LEU A 127 -9.22 6.24 6.82
CA LEU A 127 -8.10 5.45 6.31
C LEU A 127 -6.75 6.06 6.67
N PHE A 128 -6.62 7.38 6.58
CA PHE A 128 -5.42 8.08 7.05
C PHE A 128 -5.20 7.90 8.56
N SER A 129 -6.26 8.03 9.37
CA SER A 129 -6.20 7.79 10.82
C SER A 129 -5.81 6.35 11.16
N PHE A 130 -6.29 5.39 10.35
CA PHE A 130 -5.88 3.99 10.47
C PHE A 130 -4.38 3.80 10.18
N MET A 131 -3.84 4.46 9.15
CA MET A 131 -2.39 4.45 8.89
C MET A 131 -1.60 5.06 10.05
N GLN A 132 -2.11 6.13 10.67
CA GLN A 132 -1.47 6.76 11.84
C GLN A 132 -1.44 5.83 13.05
N GLN A 133 -2.49 5.03 13.27
CA GLN A 133 -2.56 4.04 14.36
C GLN A 133 -1.41 3.02 14.32
N PHE A 134 -0.86 2.73 13.13
CA PHE A 134 0.26 1.81 12.92
C PHE A 134 1.62 2.53 12.82
N ASP A 135 1.69 3.82 13.15
CA ASP A 135 2.92 4.62 13.08
C ASP A 135 3.66 4.53 11.73
N ILE A 136 2.89 4.40 10.62
CA ILE A 136 3.43 4.17 9.28
C ILE A 136 4.51 5.17 8.90
N ALA A 137 4.30 6.47 9.18
CA ALA A 137 5.28 7.51 8.85
C ALA A 137 6.61 7.32 9.57
N TYR A 138 6.57 6.87 10.83
CA TYR A 138 7.75 6.60 11.62
C TYR A 138 8.48 5.33 11.13
N LYS A 139 7.74 4.25 10.92
CA LYS A 139 8.27 2.97 10.39
C LYS A 139 8.93 3.16 9.03
N LEU A 140 8.33 3.93 8.12
CA LEU A 140 8.93 4.29 6.83
C LEU A 140 10.25 5.04 6.97
N LYS A 141 10.33 6.02 7.89
CA LYS A 141 11.58 6.76 8.14
C LYS A 141 12.68 5.86 8.71
N ALA A 142 12.32 4.94 9.59
CA ALA A 142 13.27 3.97 10.15
C ALA A 142 13.83 3.06 9.05
N GLN A 143 12.98 2.54 8.18
CA GLN A 143 13.39 1.70 7.05
C GLN A 143 14.23 2.49 6.02
N GLN A 144 13.83 3.72 5.70
CA GLN A 144 14.61 4.63 4.84
C GLN A 144 16.04 4.81 5.38
N LYS A 145 16.16 5.05 6.71
CA LYS A 145 17.46 5.20 7.36
C LYS A 145 18.29 3.91 7.26
N ALA A 146 17.69 2.76 7.55
CA ALA A 146 18.36 1.47 7.44
C ALA A 146 18.88 1.20 6.01
N PHE A 147 18.09 1.48 4.98
CA PHE A 147 18.52 1.36 3.58
C PHE A 147 19.62 2.36 3.20
N ARG A 148 19.65 3.55 3.77
CA ARG A 148 20.78 4.49 3.58
C ARG A 148 22.07 3.97 4.21
N GLU A 149 21.98 3.41 5.39
CA GLU A 149 23.12 2.84 6.13
C GLU A 149 23.68 1.58 5.47
N SER A 150 22.82 0.73 4.88
CA SER A 150 23.23 -0.43 4.11
C SER A 150 23.73 -0.10 2.68
N GLY A 151 23.62 1.17 2.26
CA GLY A 151 24.03 1.62 0.92
C GLY A 151 23.01 1.39 -0.18
N GLU A 152 21.82 0.94 0.15
CA GLU A 152 20.71 0.67 -0.80
C GLU A 152 19.95 1.95 -1.17
N LYS A 153 20.64 2.85 -1.88
CA LYS A 153 20.16 4.21 -2.20
C LYS A 153 18.83 4.24 -2.95
N TYR A 154 18.56 3.24 -3.79
CA TYR A 154 17.29 3.13 -4.53
C TYR A 154 16.12 2.88 -3.61
N LEU A 155 16.24 1.92 -2.70
CA LEU A 155 15.22 1.63 -1.70
C LEU A 155 15.03 2.81 -0.75
N ALA A 156 16.11 3.41 -0.27
CA ALA A 156 16.02 4.61 0.58
C ALA A 156 15.23 5.74 -0.10
N SER A 157 15.46 5.98 -1.41
CA SER A 157 14.70 6.99 -2.17
C SER A 157 13.25 6.62 -2.40
N GLU A 158 12.95 5.34 -2.60
CA GLU A 158 11.58 4.82 -2.74
C GLU A 158 10.79 5.04 -1.44
N TYR A 159 11.36 4.65 -0.30
CA TYR A 159 10.75 4.83 1.03
C TYR A 159 10.61 6.29 1.46
N GLU A 160 11.47 7.18 0.94
CA GLU A 160 11.35 8.62 1.14
C GLU A 160 10.14 9.23 0.43
N GLN A 161 9.82 8.74 -0.77
CA GLN A 161 8.82 9.34 -1.64
C GLN A 161 7.43 8.72 -1.50
N VAL A 162 7.34 7.42 -1.17
CA VAL A 162 6.08 6.65 -1.24
C VAL A 162 4.97 7.24 -0.37
N TYR A 163 5.30 7.70 0.84
CA TYR A 163 4.31 8.25 1.76
C TYR A 163 3.62 9.50 1.20
N ALA A 164 4.44 10.44 0.69
CA ALA A 164 3.92 11.67 0.08
C ALA A 164 3.09 11.39 -1.17
N LYS A 165 3.45 10.36 -1.96
CA LYS A 165 2.70 9.96 -3.16
C LYS A 165 1.35 9.33 -2.81
N VAL A 166 1.31 8.49 -1.77
CA VAL A 166 0.04 7.91 -1.28
C VAL A 166 -0.88 9.00 -0.73
N LEU A 167 -0.35 9.91 0.08
CA LEU A 167 -1.15 11.04 0.58
C LEU A 167 -1.61 11.97 -0.55
N GLY A 168 -0.74 12.25 -1.53
CA GLY A 168 -1.12 13.03 -2.70
C GLY A 168 -2.24 12.38 -3.52
N LEU A 169 -2.29 11.05 -3.62
CA LEU A 169 -3.43 10.34 -4.23
C LEU A 169 -4.70 10.52 -3.39
N PHE A 170 -4.61 10.41 -2.06
CA PHE A 170 -5.77 10.64 -1.18
C PHE A 170 -6.31 12.05 -1.31
N ASP A 171 -5.43 13.06 -1.34
CA ASP A 171 -5.81 14.45 -1.55
C ASP A 171 -6.50 14.67 -2.89
N GLN A 172 -6.00 14.07 -3.97
CA GLN A 172 -6.61 14.14 -5.30
C GLN A 172 -8.01 13.51 -5.32
N ILE A 173 -8.20 12.34 -4.70
CA ILE A 173 -9.50 11.68 -4.60
C ILE A 173 -10.48 12.57 -3.82
N VAL A 174 -10.05 13.14 -2.70
CA VAL A 174 -10.86 14.05 -1.88
C VAL A 174 -11.18 15.36 -2.62
N GLU A 175 -10.26 15.89 -3.41
CA GLU A 175 -10.49 17.11 -4.20
C GLU A 175 -11.53 16.87 -5.31
N LEU A 176 -11.48 15.70 -5.96
CA LEU A 176 -12.35 15.37 -7.09
C LEU A 176 -13.76 14.93 -6.66
N MET A 177 -13.88 14.17 -5.59
CA MET A 177 -15.13 13.50 -5.21
C MET A 177 -15.35 13.44 -3.69
N GLY A 178 -14.74 14.34 -2.91
CA GLY A 178 -14.75 14.27 -1.44
C GLY A 178 -16.14 14.35 -0.81
N ASP A 179 -17.08 15.02 -1.44
CA ASP A 179 -18.45 15.20 -0.94
C ASP A 179 -19.44 14.14 -1.49
N GLU A 180 -18.97 13.26 -2.37
CA GLU A 180 -19.76 12.13 -2.88
C GLU A 180 -19.81 10.99 -1.86
N THR A 181 -20.88 10.20 -1.93
CA THR A 181 -21.01 8.94 -1.18
C THR A 181 -20.81 7.78 -2.13
N LEU A 182 -19.86 6.89 -1.78
CA LEU A 182 -19.52 5.71 -2.58
C LEU A 182 -19.58 4.46 -1.73
N GLU A 183 -19.93 3.35 -2.36
CA GLU A 183 -19.77 2.05 -1.74
C GLU A 183 -18.26 1.75 -1.51
N VAL A 184 -17.97 1.02 -0.43
CA VAL A 184 -16.60 0.58 -0.07
C VAL A 184 -15.85 0.03 -1.26
N ARG A 185 -16.47 -0.87 -2.00
CA ARG A 185 -15.87 -1.55 -3.14
C ARG A 185 -15.50 -0.58 -4.26
N VAL A 186 -16.38 0.36 -4.57
CA VAL A 186 -16.12 1.36 -5.63
C VAL A 186 -14.93 2.23 -5.26
N LEU A 187 -14.86 2.66 -3.99
CA LEU A 187 -13.74 3.47 -3.51
C LEU A 187 -12.43 2.66 -3.48
N SER A 188 -12.50 1.39 -3.14
CA SER A 188 -11.36 0.46 -3.21
C SER A 188 -10.85 0.31 -4.64
N ASP A 189 -11.73 0.12 -5.63
CA ASP A 189 -11.37 0.01 -7.05
C ASP A 189 -10.73 1.31 -7.58
N ILE A 190 -11.22 2.47 -7.13
CA ILE A 190 -10.62 3.79 -7.45
C ILE A 190 -9.21 3.90 -6.87
N LEU A 191 -9.04 3.52 -5.59
CA LEU A 191 -7.73 3.52 -4.94
C LEU A 191 -6.76 2.57 -5.63
N ASP A 192 -7.21 1.37 -5.99
CA ASP A 192 -6.40 0.38 -6.68
C ASP A 192 -5.90 0.90 -8.03
N SER A 193 -6.78 1.50 -8.82
CA SER A 193 -6.42 2.14 -10.09
C SER A 193 -5.42 3.29 -9.88
N GLY A 194 -5.64 4.11 -8.85
CA GLY A 194 -4.71 5.18 -8.49
C GLY A 194 -3.34 4.66 -8.05
N PHE A 195 -3.28 3.59 -7.29
CA PHE A 195 -2.01 2.97 -6.87
C PHE A 195 -1.21 2.38 -8.03
N GLU A 196 -1.87 1.85 -9.06
CA GLU A 196 -1.20 1.33 -10.26
C GLU A 196 -0.44 2.43 -11.02
N GLU A 197 -0.95 3.66 -11.00
CA GLU A 197 -0.31 4.81 -11.65
C GLU A 197 0.84 5.41 -10.83
N LEU A 198 0.92 5.11 -9.52
CA LEU A 198 1.99 5.64 -8.68
C LEU A 198 3.34 5.05 -9.05
N SER A 199 4.31 5.92 -9.25
CA SER A 199 5.68 5.53 -9.55
C SER A 199 6.69 6.49 -8.95
N VAL A 200 7.90 6.00 -8.70
CA VAL A 200 9.05 6.79 -8.27
C VAL A 200 10.14 6.77 -9.32
N GLY A 201 10.82 7.89 -9.48
CA GLY A 201 12.03 8.02 -10.28
C GLY A 201 13.22 8.23 -9.35
N PHE A 202 14.36 7.66 -9.72
CA PHE A 202 15.61 7.89 -9.02
C PHE A 202 16.57 8.62 -9.96
N ILE A 203 16.99 9.81 -9.56
CA ILE A 203 18.04 10.57 -10.26
C ILE A 203 19.31 10.48 -9.42
N PRO A 204 20.31 9.68 -9.80
CA PRO A 204 21.55 9.62 -9.04
C PRO A 204 22.33 10.92 -9.19
N ALA A 205 22.72 11.50 -8.07
CA ALA A 205 23.68 12.60 -8.03
C ALA A 205 25.10 12.05 -8.30
N ALA A 206 25.48 11.87 -9.56
CA ALA A 206 26.82 11.48 -9.92
C ALA A 206 27.27 12.14 -11.23
N VAL A 207 28.42 12.83 -11.16
CA VAL A 207 28.92 13.74 -12.20
C VAL A 207 29.58 13.02 -13.38
N ASP A 208 29.90 11.73 -13.29
CA ASP A 208 30.68 11.01 -14.31
C ASP A 208 30.08 9.61 -14.58
N ARG A 209 28.91 9.58 -15.25
CA ARG A 209 28.24 8.31 -15.60
C ARG A 209 27.60 8.36 -16.97
N LEU A 210 27.55 7.18 -17.61
CA LEU A 210 26.67 6.95 -18.74
C LEU A 210 25.21 6.95 -18.24
N VAL A 211 24.39 7.83 -18.82
CA VAL A 211 22.95 7.87 -18.53
C VAL A 211 22.22 7.25 -19.71
N VAL A 212 21.36 6.30 -19.46
CA VAL A 212 20.43 5.73 -20.44
C VAL A 212 19.03 6.11 -19.99
N GLY A 213 18.28 6.80 -20.82
CA GLY A 213 16.96 7.29 -20.45
C GLY A 213 16.07 7.51 -21.68
N ASP A 214 14.82 7.86 -21.42
CA ASP A 214 13.84 8.18 -22.42
C ASP A 214 14.05 9.61 -22.97
N LEU A 215 14.01 9.77 -24.29
CA LEU A 215 14.29 11.05 -24.97
C LEU A 215 13.33 12.18 -24.55
N MET A 216 12.08 11.86 -24.25
CA MET A 216 11.04 12.85 -23.91
C MET A 216 11.08 13.25 -22.44
N ARG A 217 11.67 12.41 -21.60
CA ARG A 217 11.61 12.57 -20.14
C ARG A 217 12.94 12.98 -19.52
N THR A 218 14.05 12.45 -20.05
CA THR A 218 15.37 12.65 -19.46
C THR A 218 15.90 14.03 -19.81
N ARG A 219 16.00 14.91 -18.81
CA ARG A 219 16.65 16.21 -18.98
C ARG A 219 18.11 16.08 -18.60
N LEU A 220 18.98 16.27 -19.59
CA LEU A 220 20.42 16.19 -19.39
C LEU A 220 21.02 17.57 -19.62
N GLU A 221 21.74 18.08 -18.61
CA GLU A 221 22.56 19.28 -18.74
C GLU A 221 24.03 18.88 -18.96
N HIS A 222 24.75 19.64 -19.77
CA HIS A 222 26.18 19.45 -20.04
C HIS A 222 26.57 18.10 -20.67
N ILE A 223 25.82 17.64 -21.70
CA ILE A 223 26.12 16.41 -22.41
C ILE A 223 27.30 16.62 -23.34
N ARG A 224 28.33 15.75 -23.26
CA ARG A 224 29.46 15.74 -24.20
C ARG A 224 29.17 14.94 -25.47
N VAL A 225 28.46 13.82 -25.30
CA VAL A 225 28.11 12.91 -26.39
C VAL A 225 26.74 12.34 -26.14
N LEU A 226 25.85 12.39 -27.13
CA LEU A 226 24.51 11.81 -27.09
C LEU A 226 24.40 10.71 -28.15
N PHE A 227 24.02 9.52 -27.75
CA PHE A 227 23.63 8.44 -28.65
C PHE A 227 22.11 8.27 -28.58
N VAL A 228 21.42 8.46 -29.69
CA VAL A 228 20.01 8.20 -29.83
C VAL A 228 19.83 6.86 -30.53
N ILE A 229 19.19 5.91 -29.87
CA ILE A 229 18.93 4.58 -30.40
C ILE A 229 17.41 4.37 -30.56
N GLY A 230 17.03 3.44 -31.45
CA GLY A 230 15.60 3.18 -31.71
C GLY A 230 14.93 4.23 -32.59
N CYS A 231 15.70 4.98 -33.41
CA CYS A 231 15.20 5.95 -34.40
C CYS A 231 14.54 5.25 -35.60
N ASN A 232 13.55 4.42 -35.38
CA ASN A 232 12.80 3.77 -36.44
C ASN A 232 11.67 4.67 -36.95
N ASP A 233 11.33 4.54 -38.23
CA ASP A 233 10.22 5.31 -38.83
C ASP A 233 8.93 5.08 -38.06
N GLY A 234 8.24 6.17 -37.68
CA GLY A 234 7.03 6.17 -36.86
C GLY A 234 7.26 6.12 -35.36
N LEU A 235 8.49 5.80 -34.87
CA LEU A 235 8.83 5.87 -33.43
C LEU A 235 9.56 7.19 -33.11
N LEU A 236 10.50 7.59 -33.96
CA LEU A 236 11.23 8.85 -33.85
C LEU A 236 11.53 9.44 -35.24
N PRO A 237 10.89 10.57 -35.62
CA PRO A 237 9.84 11.28 -34.88
C PRO A 237 8.54 10.47 -34.79
N LYS A 238 7.83 10.61 -33.67
CA LYS A 238 6.50 9.97 -33.50
C LYS A 238 5.57 10.54 -34.57
N ARG A 239 4.94 9.69 -35.39
CA ARG A 239 3.91 10.13 -36.31
C ARG A 239 2.80 10.76 -35.52
N ALA A 240 2.34 11.96 -35.93
CA ALA A 240 1.14 12.56 -35.41
C ALA A 240 -0.02 11.58 -35.66
N ASP A 241 -0.72 11.17 -34.56
CA ASP A 241 -1.97 10.43 -34.72
C ASP A 241 -2.96 11.33 -35.46
N ARG A 242 -3.22 11.01 -36.73
CA ARG A 242 -4.26 11.65 -37.52
C ARG A 242 -5.65 11.14 -37.13
N GLY A 243 -5.93 11.15 -35.84
CA GLY A 243 -7.23 10.76 -35.27
C GLY A 243 -8.20 11.91 -35.17
N GLY A 244 -8.25 12.82 -36.13
CA GLY A 244 -9.27 13.83 -36.25
C GLY A 244 -10.42 13.37 -37.17
N ILE A 245 -11.65 13.71 -36.82
CA ILE A 245 -12.87 13.48 -37.64
C ILE A 245 -12.82 14.30 -38.94
N LEU A 246 -11.90 15.27 -39.05
CA LEU A 246 -11.69 16.09 -40.23
C LEU A 246 -10.30 15.80 -40.80
N SER A 247 -10.21 15.48 -42.08
CA SER A 247 -8.95 15.34 -42.78
C SER A 247 -8.44 16.73 -43.21
N ASP A 248 -7.09 16.92 -43.24
CA ASP A 248 -6.44 18.16 -43.74
C ASP A 248 -6.70 18.43 -45.24
N TYR A 249 -7.72 17.81 -45.81
CA TYR A 249 -8.10 17.95 -47.26
C TYR A 249 -9.52 18.45 -47.49
N ASP A 250 -10.17 18.98 -46.45
CA ASP A 250 -11.46 19.68 -46.62
C ASP A 250 -11.30 21.20 -46.47
#